data_f89332547e924947786d59ea37e5e4ca
#
_entry.id   f89332547e924947786d59ea37e5e4ca
#
_cell.length_a   1.000
_cell.length_b   1.000
_cell.length_c   1.000
_cell.angle_alpha   90.00
_cell.angle_beta   90.00
_cell.angle_gamma   90.00
#
_symmetry.space_group_name_H-M   'P 1'
#
loop_
_entity.id
_entity.type
_entity.pdbx_description
1 polymer ?
#
loop_
_entity_poly.entity_id
_entity_poly.type
_entity_poly.pdbx_seq_one_letter_code
_entity_poly.pdbx_strand_id
1 'polypeptide(L)'
;MTQTSTARPTTVLIAPAMSVPARVYRRLEQALTESGFDARIIARRGVEEGSTPPSHTSDWSYEDEAADLADAIAGARADVAGTRVVVIGHSLGAQLIAMVAQSADHAPDGIVTVGASVPSFRHYGIRGAALGAIGAAVMPVSGIVGHWPRQGFGGPTPRTLMRQWARMVLTGRAPFALDRSIETPTLSIRLDADEIVTDGAAAALDAAFSPEAITHWRYDDAQCPAGGNTTHIGWVRTPEIVAARIAEWWGSLTPVAPAATGSGENPPG
;
A
#
# COMPACT_ATOMS: atom_id res chain seq x y z
N MET A 1 -32.49 -24.06 -11.89
CA MET A 1 -31.91 -22.70 -11.99
C MET A 1 -31.02 -22.49 -10.79
N THR A 2 -29.71 -22.66 -10.97
CA THR A 2 -28.70 -22.50 -9.92
C THR A 2 -28.51 -21.00 -9.67
N GLN A 3 -29.02 -20.50 -8.55
CA GLN A 3 -28.65 -19.16 -8.09
C GLN A 3 -27.18 -19.17 -7.71
N THR A 4 -26.33 -18.70 -8.59
CA THR A 4 -24.97 -18.34 -8.27
C THR A 4 -25.03 -17.20 -7.24
N SER A 5 -24.60 -17.48 -6.02
CA SER A 5 -24.38 -16.44 -5.00
C SER A 5 -23.36 -15.45 -5.57
N THR A 6 -23.83 -14.31 -6.06
CA THR A 6 -22.96 -13.27 -6.61
C THR A 6 -22.33 -12.53 -5.44
N ALA A 7 -21.18 -13.01 -4.98
CA ALA A 7 -20.30 -12.17 -4.17
C ALA A 7 -20.07 -10.86 -4.95
N ARG A 8 -20.13 -9.72 -4.26
CA ARG A 8 -19.86 -8.43 -4.91
C ARG A 8 -18.47 -8.45 -5.53
N PRO A 9 -18.29 -7.99 -6.75
CA PRO A 9 -16.97 -7.91 -7.37
C PRO A 9 -16.03 -7.08 -6.49
N THR A 10 -14.75 -7.45 -6.48
CA THR A 10 -13.73 -6.72 -5.73
C THR A 10 -12.62 -6.31 -6.68
N THR A 11 -12.40 -5.01 -6.78
CA THR A 11 -11.24 -4.45 -7.48
C THR A 11 -10.12 -4.23 -6.47
N VAL A 12 -8.93 -4.72 -6.80
CA VAL A 12 -7.73 -4.54 -5.99
C VAL A 12 -6.78 -3.58 -6.70
N LEU A 13 -6.52 -2.43 -6.09
CA LEU A 13 -5.58 -1.44 -6.60
C LEU A 13 -4.23 -1.61 -5.89
N ILE A 14 -3.15 -1.68 -6.66
CA ILE A 14 -1.77 -1.80 -6.14
C ILE A 14 -1.10 -0.44 -6.25
N ALA A 15 -0.78 0.18 -5.11
CA ALA A 15 -0.04 1.42 -5.00
C ALA A 15 1.46 1.13 -4.75
N PRO A 16 2.35 1.35 -5.74
CA PRO A 16 3.77 1.01 -5.67
C PRO A 16 4.57 1.75 -4.60
N ALA A 17 5.75 1.24 -4.26
CA ALA A 17 6.74 1.92 -3.45
C ALA A 17 7.35 3.13 -4.18
N MET A 18 8.03 4.01 -3.44
CA MET A 18 8.69 5.21 -3.97
C MET A 18 9.66 4.85 -5.09
N SER A 19 9.53 5.51 -6.23
CA SER A 19 10.36 5.33 -7.43
C SER A 19 10.40 3.89 -7.99
N VAL A 20 9.43 3.05 -7.66
CA VAL A 20 9.30 1.69 -8.20
C VAL A 20 8.23 1.68 -9.28
N PRO A 21 8.57 1.33 -10.53
CA PRO A 21 7.62 1.32 -11.64
C PRO A 21 6.60 0.18 -11.54
N ALA A 22 5.42 0.39 -12.11
CA ALA A 22 4.29 -0.56 -12.11
C ALA A 22 4.69 -1.97 -12.57
N ARG A 23 5.57 -2.09 -13.57
CA ARG A 23 6.02 -3.39 -14.10
C ARG A 23 6.61 -4.35 -13.05
N VAL A 24 7.11 -3.81 -11.92
CA VAL A 24 7.68 -4.63 -10.83
C VAL A 24 6.59 -5.44 -10.13
N TYR A 25 5.36 -4.95 -10.13
CA TYR A 25 4.23 -5.57 -9.44
C TYR A 25 3.37 -6.49 -10.32
N ARG A 26 3.74 -6.72 -11.60
CA ARG A 26 2.94 -7.54 -12.52
C ARG A 26 2.68 -8.97 -12.03
N ARG A 27 3.64 -9.57 -11.32
CA ARG A 27 3.44 -10.90 -10.73
C ARG A 27 2.43 -10.89 -9.59
N LEU A 28 2.41 -9.82 -8.78
CA LEU A 28 1.41 -9.65 -7.73
C LEU A 28 0.02 -9.42 -8.34
N GLU A 29 -0.09 -8.58 -9.36
CA GLU A 29 -1.33 -8.36 -10.11
C GLU A 29 -1.86 -9.68 -10.67
N GLN A 30 -1.01 -10.47 -11.31
CA GLN A 30 -1.37 -11.79 -11.83
C GLN A 30 -1.85 -12.73 -10.73
N ALA A 31 -1.11 -12.89 -9.63
CA ALA A 31 -1.48 -13.77 -8.52
C ALA A 31 -2.80 -13.38 -7.85
N LEU A 32 -3.08 -12.08 -7.75
CA LEU A 32 -4.36 -11.57 -7.27
C LEU A 32 -5.50 -11.84 -8.26
N THR A 33 -5.24 -11.71 -9.55
CA THR A 33 -6.21 -12.04 -10.61
C THR A 33 -6.54 -13.53 -10.61
N GLU A 34 -5.56 -14.39 -10.44
CA GLU A 34 -5.73 -15.85 -10.29
C GLU A 34 -6.51 -16.19 -9.01
N SER A 35 -6.45 -15.32 -7.99
CA SER A 35 -7.26 -15.42 -6.76
C SER A 35 -8.68 -14.87 -6.91
N GLY A 36 -9.08 -14.42 -8.10
CA GLY A 36 -10.44 -13.98 -8.42
C GLY A 36 -10.73 -12.48 -8.23
N PHE A 37 -9.70 -11.65 -8.08
CA PHE A 37 -9.84 -10.19 -8.02
C PHE A 37 -9.71 -9.54 -9.40
N ASP A 38 -10.34 -8.38 -9.59
CA ASP A 38 -9.96 -7.44 -10.65
C ASP A 38 -8.77 -6.60 -10.14
N ALA A 39 -7.54 -7.09 -10.38
CA ALA A 39 -6.33 -6.46 -9.88
C ALA A 39 -5.75 -5.48 -10.90
N ARG A 40 -5.38 -4.28 -10.44
CA ARG A 40 -4.83 -3.21 -11.28
C ARG A 40 -3.68 -2.51 -10.55
N ILE A 41 -2.59 -2.19 -11.27
CA ILE A 41 -1.46 -1.45 -10.72
C ILE A 41 -1.64 0.03 -11.04
N ILE A 42 -1.51 0.89 -10.03
CA ILE A 42 -1.53 2.34 -10.22
C ILE A 42 -0.19 2.79 -10.78
N ALA A 43 -0.21 3.48 -11.92
CA ALA A 43 0.99 4.09 -12.49
C ALA A 43 1.51 5.21 -11.58
N ARG A 44 2.83 5.23 -11.35
CA ARG A 44 3.45 6.26 -10.50
C ARG A 44 4.00 7.40 -11.35
N ARG A 45 3.72 8.63 -10.94
CA ARG A 45 4.23 9.86 -11.60
C ARG A 45 5.75 9.80 -11.78
N GLY A 46 6.24 10.17 -12.96
CA GLY A 46 7.65 10.34 -13.26
C GLY A 46 8.52 9.09 -13.21
N VAL A 47 7.92 7.89 -13.07
CA VAL A 47 8.62 6.61 -12.93
C VAL A 47 8.35 5.67 -14.09
N GLU A 48 7.18 5.78 -14.70
CA GLU A 48 6.80 4.92 -15.82
C GLU A 48 7.55 5.30 -17.10
N GLU A 49 7.70 4.33 -17.99
CA GLU A 49 8.34 4.56 -19.30
C GLU A 49 7.59 5.64 -20.08
N GLY A 50 8.34 6.61 -20.61
CA GLY A 50 7.77 7.76 -21.34
C GLY A 50 7.21 8.87 -20.44
N SER A 51 7.16 8.69 -19.10
CA SER A 51 6.75 9.76 -18.19
C SER A 51 7.85 10.82 -18.02
N THR A 52 7.45 12.07 -17.72
CA THR A 52 8.40 13.15 -17.46
C THR A 52 9.02 12.95 -16.06
N PRO A 53 10.35 12.75 -15.97
CA PRO A 53 11.02 12.57 -14.69
C PRO A 53 11.01 13.85 -13.86
N PRO A 54 11.21 13.76 -12.53
CA PRO A 54 11.30 14.92 -11.66
C PRO A 54 12.50 15.78 -12.00
N SER A 55 12.29 17.11 -11.95
CA SER A 55 13.28 18.14 -12.31
C SER A 55 12.96 19.46 -11.63
N HIS A 56 13.64 20.54 -11.98
CA HIS A 56 13.28 21.89 -11.51
C HIS A 56 11.89 22.33 -11.97
N THR A 57 11.43 21.86 -13.12
CA THR A 57 10.14 22.23 -13.73
C THR A 57 9.07 21.11 -13.62
N SER A 58 9.43 19.95 -13.14
CA SER A 58 8.53 18.80 -12.92
C SER A 58 8.70 18.34 -11.48
N ASP A 59 7.78 18.73 -10.62
CA ASP A 59 7.83 18.49 -9.18
C ASP A 59 6.42 18.17 -8.66
N TRP A 60 6.30 17.34 -7.62
CA TRP A 60 5.04 16.97 -6.99
C TRP A 60 5.23 16.54 -5.54
N SER A 61 4.15 16.51 -4.81
CA SER A 61 4.07 16.28 -3.37
C SER A 61 3.45 14.93 -3.02
N TYR A 62 3.35 14.62 -1.72
CA TYR A 62 2.51 13.53 -1.20
C TYR A 62 1.04 13.74 -1.55
N GLU A 63 0.56 14.97 -1.47
CA GLU A 63 -0.83 15.34 -1.76
C GLU A 63 -1.19 15.07 -3.23
N ASP A 64 -0.26 15.35 -4.16
CA ASP A 64 -0.46 15.05 -5.59
C ASP A 64 -0.56 13.55 -5.85
N GLU A 65 0.30 12.73 -5.22
CA GLU A 65 0.25 11.28 -5.37
C GLU A 65 -0.95 10.65 -4.63
N ALA A 66 -1.38 11.25 -3.51
CA ALA A 66 -2.59 10.84 -2.83
C ALA A 66 -3.85 11.16 -3.65
N ALA A 67 -3.86 12.29 -4.37
CA ALA A 67 -4.94 12.61 -5.30
C ALA A 67 -5.04 11.58 -6.45
N ASP A 68 -3.91 11.17 -7.05
CA ASP A 68 -3.90 10.10 -8.06
C ASP A 68 -4.49 8.79 -7.51
N LEU A 69 -4.18 8.46 -6.26
CA LEU A 69 -4.75 7.27 -5.61
C LEU A 69 -6.25 7.42 -5.36
N ALA A 70 -6.71 8.58 -4.90
CA ALA A 70 -8.13 8.85 -4.70
C ALA A 70 -8.91 8.78 -6.03
N ASP A 71 -8.35 9.34 -7.11
CA ASP A 71 -8.93 9.26 -8.45
C ASP A 71 -8.99 7.81 -8.95
N ALA A 72 -7.97 6.99 -8.70
CA ALA A 72 -7.97 5.57 -9.05
C ALA A 72 -9.06 4.79 -8.29
N ILE A 73 -9.28 5.08 -7.00
CA ILE A 73 -10.36 4.49 -6.19
C ILE A 73 -11.72 4.89 -6.75
N ALA A 74 -11.92 6.18 -7.05
CA ALA A 74 -13.16 6.68 -7.63
C ALA A 74 -13.43 6.07 -9.01
N GLY A 75 -12.39 5.97 -9.86
CA GLY A 75 -12.46 5.32 -11.17
C GLY A 75 -12.88 3.86 -11.08
N ALA A 76 -12.26 3.09 -10.17
CA ALA A 76 -12.60 1.68 -9.96
C ALA A 76 -14.07 1.50 -9.54
N ARG A 77 -14.59 2.39 -8.70
CA ARG A 77 -16.01 2.39 -8.29
C ARG A 77 -16.97 2.76 -9.43
N ALA A 78 -16.53 3.65 -10.33
CA ALA A 78 -17.32 4.06 -11.49
C ALA A 78 -17.35 2.97 -12.58
N ASP A 79 -16.23 2.26 -12.80
CA ASP A 79 -16.11 1.22 -13.84
C ASP A 79 -17.01 0.02 -13.57
N VAL A 80 -17.18 -0.38 -12.31
CA VAL A 80 -17.93 -1.58 -11.91
C VAL A 80 -18.93 -1.23 -10.81
N ALA A 81 -20.18 -1.11 -11.16
CA ALA A 81 -21.24 -0.78 -10.22
C ALA A 81 -21.29 -1.78 -9.03
N GLY A 82 -21.22 -1.24 -7.82
CA GLY A 82 -21.30 -2.03 -6.59
C GLY A 82 -20.00 -2.81 -6.26
N THR A 83 -18.89 -2.59 -6.98
CA THR A 83 -17.59 -3.16 -6.62
C THR A 83 -17.14 -2.65 -5.25
N ARG A 84 -16.42 -3.51 -4.52
CA ARG A 84 -15.63 -3.09 -3.37
C ARG A 84 -14.20 -2.84 -3.82
N VAL A 85 -13.57 -1.82 -3.26
CA VAL A 85 -12.20 -1.45 -3.60
C VAL A 85 -11.28 -1.77 -2.43
N VAL A 86 -10.32 -2.67 -2.64
CA VAL A 86 -9.21 -2.93 -1.73
C VAL A 86 -7.96 -2.26 -2.29
N VAL A 87 -7.21 -1.56 -1.46
CA VAL A 87 -5.94 -0.95 -1.89
C VAL A 87 -4.77 -1.60 -1.17
N ILE A 88 -3.83 -2.12 -1.95
CA ILE A 88 -2.56 -2.64 -1.46
C ILE A 88 -1.51 -1.55 -1.62
N GLY A 89 -0.97 -1.05 -0.52
CA GLY A 89 0.12 -0.08 -0.52
C GLY A 89 1.42 -0.69 -0.09
N HIS A 90 2.43 -0.57 -0.95
CA HIS A 90 3.78 -0.94 -0.59
C HIS A 90 4.59 0.30 -0.22
N SER A 91 5.20 0.30 0.98
CA SER A 91 6.09 1.38 1.44
C SER A 91 5.42 2.76 1.35
N LEU A 92 5.86 3.68 0.46
CA LEU A 92 5.20 4.95 0.20
C LEU A 92 3.72 4.78 -0.15
N GLY A 93 3.37 3.77 -0.95
CA GLY A 93 1.97 3.49 -1.30
C GLY A 93 1.08 3.32 -0.06
N ALA A 94 1.58 2.71 1.01
CA ALA A 94 0.84 2.56 2.26
C ALA A 94 0.68 3.90 3.01
N GLN A 95 1.67 4.79 2.95
CA GLN A 95 1.55 6.13 3.52
C GLN A 95 0.49 6.96 2.78
N LEU A 96 0.43 6.83 1.45
CA LEU A 96 -0.60 7.49 0.63
C LEU A 96 -2.01 6.96 0.95
N ILE A 97 -2.15 5.64 1.14
CA ILE A 97 -3.45 5.06 1.56
C ILE A 97 -3.86 5.62 2.92
N ALA A 98 -2.96 5.68 3.90
CA ALA A 98 -3.26 6.23 5.21
C ALA A 98 -3.70 7.71 5.12
N MET A 99 -3.12 8.47 4.19
CA MET A 99 -3.54 9.85 3.90
C MET A 99 -4.94 9.90 3.28
N VAL A 100 -5.21 9.11 2.26
CA VAL A 100 -6.52 9.07 1.56
C VAL A 100 -7.63 8.58 2.49
N ALA A 101 -7.35 7.61 3.35
CA ALA A 101 -8.32 7.04 4.29
C ALA A 101 -8.72 8.00 5.42
N GLN A 102 -8.04 9.14 5.59
CA GLN A 102 -8.53 10.21 6.49
C GLN A 102 -9.83 10.86 5.99
N SER A 103 -10.15 10.75 4.70
CA SER A 103 -11.41 11.20 4.13
C SER A 103 -12.35 10.01 3.92
N ALA A 104 -13.54 10.05 4.53
CA ALA A 104 -14.53 9.00 4.38
C ALA A 104 -14.99 8.81 2.92
N ASP A 105 -15.03 9.90 2.14
CA ASP A 105 -15.49 9.89 0.73
C ASP A 105 -14.52 9.16 -0.20
N HIS A 106 -13.23 9.11 0.17
CA HIS A 106 -12.18 8.51 -0.64
C HIS A 106 -11.62 7.21 -0.03
N ALA A 107 -12.00 6.88 1.22
CA ALA A 107 -11.51 5.67 1.87
C ALA A 107 -11.87 4.41 1.08
N PRO A 108 -10.93 3.47 0.85
CA PRO A 108 -11.24 2.16 0.25
C PRO A 108 -12.06 1.29 1.22
N ASP A 109 -12.61 0.19 0.72
CA ASP A 109 -13.37 -0.77 1.53
C ASP A 109 -12.47 -1.72 2.33
N GLY A 110 -11.21 -1.84 1.94
CA GLY A 110 -10.17 -2.59 2.64
C GLY A 110 -8.78 -2.07 2.32
N ILE A 111 -7.87 -2.18 3.26
CA ILE A 111 -6.49 -1.71 3.15
C ILE A 111 -5.52 -2.87 3.39
N VAL A 112 -4.50 -2.96 2.57
CA VAL A 112 -3.34 -3.83 2.82
C VAL A 112 -2.08 -2.97 2.79
N THR A 113 -1.30 -3.01 3.85
CA THR A 113 0.00 -2.32 3.91
C THR A 113 1.13 -3.34 3.90
N VAL A 114 2.14 -3.15 3.06
CA VAL A 114 3.31 -4.04 2.98
C VAL A 114 4.58 -3.23 3.15
N GLY A 115 5.44 -3.60 4.10
CA GLY A 115 6.69 -2.90 4.36
C GLY A 115 6.48 -1.40 4.59
N ALA A 116 5.45 -1.06 5.36
CA ALA A 116 4.99 0.31 5.57
C ALA A 116 5.55 0.92 6.84
N SER A 117 5.79 2.23 6.88
CA SER A 117 6.36 2.88 8.07
C SER A 117 6.15 4.40 8.10
N VAL A 118 6.31 4.97 9.29
CA VAL A 118 6.73 6.37 9.49
C VAL A 118 8.23 6.35 9.83
N PRO A 119 9.13 6.63 8.88
CA PRO A 119 10.57 6.41 9.01
C PRO A 119 11.25 7.51 9.84
N SER A 120 10.99 7.57 11.16
CA SER A 120 11.75 8.47 12.04
C SER A 120 13.13 7.89 12.31
N PHE A 121 14.19 8.72 12.21
CA PHE A 121 15.57 8.29 12.49
C PHE A 121 15.72 7.65 13.89
N ARG A 122 14.84 7.99 14.84
CA ARG A 122 14.84 7.46 16.21
C ARG A 122 14.51 5.96 16.28
N HIS A 123 13.84 5.41 15.27
CA HIS A 123 13.47 3.98 15.23
C HIS A 123 14.57 3.08 14.67
N TYR A 124 15.73 3.65 14.24
CA TYR A 124 16.76 2.92 13.50
C TYR A 124 18.05 2.68 14.29
N GLY A 125 18.07 2.93 15.61
CA GLY A 125 19.26 2.73 16.42
C GLY A 125 20.49 3.44 15.86
N ILE A 126 21.62 2.74 15.76
CA ILE A 126 22.86 3.31 15.22
C ILE A 126 22.74 3.75 13.75
N ARG A 127 21.92 3.06 12.96
CA ARG A 127 21.64 3.41 11.54
C ARG A 127 20.83 4.71 11.43
N GLY A 128 20.16 5.12 12.50
CA GLY A 128 19.37 6.34 12.56
C GLY A 128 20.20 7.61 12.32
N ALA A 129 21.46 7.64 12.75
CA ALA A 129 22.35 8.78 12.51
C ALA A 129 22.57 9.00 10.99
N ALA A 130 22.79 7.92 10.23
CA ALA A 130 22.92 7.98 8.77
C ALA A 130 21.62 8.41 8.11
N LEU A 131 20.48 7.86 8.55
CA LEU A 131 19.15 8.23 8.03
C LEU A 131 18.83 9.71 8.31
N GLY A 132 19.15 10.21 9.51
CA GLY A 132 19.02 11.62 9.87
C GLY A 132 19.89 12.54 9.02
N ALA A 133 21.14 12.12 8.74
CA ALA A 133 22.04 12.86 7.86
C ALA A 133 21.50 12.93 6.41
N ILE A 134 20.94 11.82 5.90
CA ILE A 134 20.24 11.81 4.59
C ILE A 134 19.07 12.79 4.62
N GLY A 135 18.21 12.72 5.64
CA GLY A 135 17.08 13.64 5.79
C GLY A 135 17.52 15.12 5.79
N ALA A 136 18.59 15.46 6.50
CA ALA A 136 19.14 16.81 6.53
C ALA A 136 19.71 17.25 5.16
N ALA A 137 20.29 16.32 4.40
CA ALA A 137 20.87 16.61 3.08
C ALA A 137 19.79 16.83 1.98
N VAL A 138 18.56 16.36 2.18
CA VAL A 138 17.50 16.48 1.17
C VAL A 138 17.25 17.93 0.77
N MET A 139 17.19 18.86 1.73
CA MET A 139 16.89 20.26 1.45
C MET A 139 17.92 20.91 0.52
N PRO A 140 19.22 20.93 0.83
CA PRO A 140 20.23 21.55 -0.03
C PRO A 140 20.40 20.79 -1.35
N VAL A 141 20.47 19.48 -1.34
CA VAL A 141 20.69 18.68 -2.56
C VAL A 141 19.55 18.86 -3.54
N SER A 142 18.30 18.66 -3.11
CA SER A 142 17.14 18.82 -3.99
C SER A 142 16.91 20.27 -4.44
N GLY A 143 17.39 21.26 -3.67
CA GLY A 143 17.36 22.66 -4.07
C GLY A 143 18.31 22.97 -5.22
N ILE A 144 19.50 22.36 -5.23
CA ILE A 144 20.51 22.57 -6.28
C ILE A 144 20.18 21.73 -7.52
N VAL A 145 19.78 20.46 -7.34
CA VAL A 145 19.60 19.50 -8.45
C VAL A 145 18.19 19.55 -9.04
N GLY A 146 17.21 20.10 -8.30
CA GLY A 146 15.80 20.13 -8.69
C GLY A 146 15.01 18.88 -8.33
N HIS A 147 15.68 17.82 -7.90
CA HIS A 147 15.12 16.56 -7.45
C HIS A 147 16.10 15.85 -6.50
N TRP A 148 15.67 14.82 -5.80
CA TRP A 148 16.59 13.93 -5.09
C TRP A 148 17.17 12.93 -6.08
N PRO A 149 18.50 12.79 -6.16
CA PRO A 149 19.14 11.86 -7.09
C PRO A 149 18.89 10.40 -6.69
N ARG A 150 19.24 9.47 -7.59
CA ARG A 150 18.91 8.04 -7.53
C ARG A 150 19.37 7.29 -6.26
N GLN A 151 20.27 7.86 -5.46
CA GLN A 151 20.86 7.19 -4.31
C GLN A 151 19.84 6.83 -3.23
N GLY A 152 19.67 5.55 -2.96
CA GLY A 152 18.83 5.02 -1.88
C GLY A 152 17.36 4.79 -2.20
N PHE A 153 16.85 5.28 -3.36
CA PHE A 153 15.42 5.19 -3.70
C PHE A 153 15.14 4.62 -5.11
N GLY A 154 16.13 3.99 -5.76
CA GLY A 154 15.94 3.33 -7.05
C GLY A 154 15.84 4.25 -8.27
N GLY A 155 15.37 5.47 -8.12
CA GLY A 155 15.20 6.47 -9.18
C GLY A 155 15.27 7.91 -8.67
N PRO A 156 15.30 8.90 -9.58
CA PRO A 156 15.14 10.29 -9.19
C PRO A 156 13.76 10.50 -8.54
N THR A 157 13.71 11.30 -7.47
CA THR A 157 12.49 11.52 -6.69
C THR A 157 12.19 13.01 -6.61
N PRO A 158 10.91 13.45 -6.72
CA PRO A 158 10.56 14.86 -6.76
C PRO A 158 11.00 15.60 -5.49
N ARG A 159 11.38 16.84 -5.68
CA ARG A 159 11.94 17.68 -4.63
C ARG A 159 10.95 17.88 -3.48
N THR A 160 9.70 18.20 -3.78
CA THR A 160 8.68 18.49 -2.76
C THR A 160 8.34 17.24 -1.95
N LEU A 161 8.09 16.11 -2.60
CA LEU A 161 7.84 14.84 -1.92
C LEU A 161 9.02 14.43 -1.03
N MET A 162 10.26 14.55 -1.52
CA MET A 162 11.45 14.21 -0.72
C MET A 162 11.64 15.13 0.48
N ARG A 163 11.28 16.41 0.39
CA ARG A 163 11.31 17.32 1.53
C ARG A 163 10.27 16.97 2.59
N GLN A 164 9.09 16.53 2.17
CA GLN A 164 8.06 16.02 3.07
C GLN A 164 8.52 14.72 3.75
N TRP A 165 9.11 13.80 2.98
CA TRP A 165 9.72 12.58 3.52
C TRP A 165 10.85 12.88 4.51
N ALA A 166 11.76 13.78 4.17
CA ALA A 166 12.86 14.20 5.04
C ALA A 166 12.36 14.81 6.35
N ARG A 167 11.31 15.64 6.29
CA ARG A 167 10.66 16.17 7.50
C ARG A 167 10.12 15.05 8.37
N MET A 168 9.49 14.02 7.78
CA MET A 168 9.02 12.85 8.51
C MET A 168 10.17 12.09 9.19
N VAL A 169 11.27 11.87 8.48
CA VAL A 169 12.49 11.25 9.03
C VAL A 169 13.01 12.03 10.24
N LEU A 170 13.11 13.35 10.12
CA LEU A 170 13.72 14.20 11.16
C LEU A 170 12.80 14.45 12.35
N THR A 171 11.49 14.49 12.15
CA THR A 171 10.53 14.85 13.19
C THR A 171 9.75 13.66 13.74
N GLY A 172 9.62 12.56 12.99
CA GLY A 172 8.75 11.43 13.31
C GLY A 172 7.26 11.74 13.05
N ARG A 173 6.93 12.83 12.37
CA ARG A 173 5.56 13.21 12.05
C ARG A 173 5.30 12.98 10.57
N ALA A 174 4.21 12.30 10.25
CA ALA A 174 3.75 12.15 8.88
C ALA A 174 3.57 13.53 8.22
N PRO A 175 3.79 13.66 6.89
CA PRO A 175 3.60 14.93 6.19
C PRO A 175 2.11 15.30 6.00
N PHE A 176 1.20 14.46 6.45
CA PHE A 176 -0.26 14.59 6.38
C PHE A 176 -0.88 14.40 7.77
N ALA A 177 -2.08 14.91 7.94
CA ALA A 177 -2.83 14.76 9.19
C ALA A 177 -3.18 13.28 9.43
N LEU A 178 -3.02 12.84 10.65
CA LEU A 178 -3.50 11.56 11.18
C LEU A 178 -4.39 11.87 12.39
N ASP A 179 -5.38 12.75 12.17
CA ASP A 179 -6.20 13.30 13.25
C ASP A 179 -7.37 12.38 13.62
N ARG A 180 -7.67 11.42 12.76
CA ARG A 180 -8.73 10.44 12.94
C ARG A 180 -8.16 9.05 12.83
N SER A 181 -8.60 8.14 13.70
CA SER A 181 -8.32 6.73 13.57
C SER A 181 -8.96 6.18 12.28
N ILE A 182 -8.21 5.39 11.54
CA ILE A 182 -8.69 4.74 10.31
C ILE A 182 -9.43 3.47 10.73
N GLU A 183 -10.74 3.45 10.48
CA GLU A 183 -11.63 2.34 10.82
C GLU A 183 -11.79 1.32 9.68
N THR A 184 -11.21 1.59 8.50
CA THR A 184 -11.23 0.66 7.37
C THR A 184 -10.50 -0.63 7.74
N PRO A 185 -11.09 -1.82 7.54
CA PRO A 185 -10.40 -3.08 7.75
C PRO A 185 -9.04 -3.10 7.08
N THR A 186 -8.00 -3.43 7.84
CA THR A 186 -6.61 -3.31 7.39
C THR A 186 -5.82 -4.58 7.69
N LEU A 187 -5.05 -5.06 6.71
CA LEU A 187 -4.03 -6.09 6.87
C LEU A 187 -2.65 -5.45 6.80
N SER A 188 -1.94 -5.37 7.92
CA SER A 188 -0.56 -4.88 7.99
C SER A 188 0.41 -6.04 7.83
N ILE A 189 1.16 -6.06 6.72
CA ILE A 189 2.13 -7.10 6.37
C ILE A 189 3.54 -6.59 6.63
N ARG A 190 4.23 -7.22 7.57
CA ARG A 190 5.65 -6.99 7.84
C ARG A 190 6.48 -8.06 7.15
N LEU A 191 7.59 -7.65 6.55
CA LEU A 191 8.53 -8.51 5.86
C LEU A 191 9.70 -8.85 6.78
N ASP A 192 10.04 -10.10 6.94
CA ASP A 192 11.01 -10.55 7.96
C ASP A 192 12.44 -10.07 7.68
N ALA A 193 12.86 -10.12 6.42
CA ALA A 193 14.17 -9.61 6.00
C ALA A 193 14.12 -8.17 5.47
N ASP A 194 13.16 -7.35 5.94
CA ASP A 194 13.08 -5.94 5.52
C ASP A 194 14.27 -5.13 6.07
N GLU A 195 15.16 -4.75 5.18
CA GLU A 195 16.35 -3.99 5.50
C GLU A 195 16.09 -2.48 5.66
N ILE A 196 14.90 -2.02 5.24
CA ILE A 196 14.51 -0.60 5.22
C ILE A 196 13.60 -0.25 6.39
N VAL A 197 12.61 -1.09 6.69
CA VAL A 197 11.59 -0.81 7.69
C VAL A 197 11.85 -1.57 8.98
N THR A 198 12.02 -0.84 10.08
CA THR A 198 12.11 -1.43 11.43
C THR A 198 10.72 -1.60 12.05
N ASP A 199 10.59 -2.52 13.02
CA ASP A 199 9.34 -2.72 13.75
C ASP A 199 8.82 -1.44 14.42
N GLY A 200 9.71 -0.60 14.95
CA GLY A 200 9.33 0.68 15.55
C GLY A 200 8.79 1.69 14.53
N ALA A 201 9.39 1.72 13.34
CA ALA A 201 8.92 2.59 12.26
C ALA A 201 7.58 2.10 11.67
N ALA A 202 7.39 0.78 11.57
CA ALA A 202 6.12 0.18 11.16
C ALA A 202 5.02 0.45 12.18
N ALA A 203 5.27 0.23 13.47
CA ALA A 203 4.32 0.51 14.53
C ALA A 203 3.88 1.98 14.57
N ALA A 204 4.77 2.91 14.18
CA ALA A 204 4.44 4.33 14.11
C ALA A 204 3.42 4.66 12.99
N LEU A 205 3.37 3.88 11.91
CA LEU A 205 2.30 4.01 10.91
C LEU A 205 1.04 3.25 11.34
N ASP A 206 1.21 2.04 11.92
CA ASP A 206 0.09 1.23 12.38
C ASP A 206 -0.77 1.96 13.42
N ALA A 207 -0.17 2.87 14.20
CA ALA A 207 -0.88 3.72 15.16
C ALA A 207 -1.92 4.67 14.53
N ALA A 208 -1.93 4.83 13.21
CA ALA A 208 -2.97 5.59 12.50
C ALA A 208 -4.28 4.80 12.34
N PHE A 209 -4.24 3.49 12.54
CA PHE A 209 -5.38 2.59 12.35
C PHE A 209 -6.00 2.21 13.71
N SER A 210 -7.31 2.03 13.71
CA SER A 210 -8.01 1.52 14.89
C SER A 210 -7.50 0.11 15.25
N PRO A 211 -7.23 -0.18 16.52
CA PRO A 211 -6.80 -1.51 16.96
C PRO A 211 -7.77 -2.64 16.54
N GLU A 212 -9.05 -2.32 16.42
CA GLU A 212 -10.09 -3.26 16.02
C GLU A 212 -10.12 -3.48 14.51
N ALA A 213 -9.62 -2.52 13.74
CA ALA A 213 -9.61 -2.57 12.27
C ALA A 213 -8.34 -3.21 11.71
N ILE A 214 -7.23 -3.24 12.47
CA ILE A 214 -5.94 -3.69 11.96
C ILE A 214 -5.62 -5.13 12.36
N THR A 215 -5.31 -5.96 11.37
CA THR A 215 -4.77 -7.31 11.53
C THR A 215 -3.31 -7.31 11.13
N HIS A 216 -2.44 -7.85 11.98
CA HIS A 216 -1.01 -7.94 11.71
C HIS A 216 -0.64 -9.34 11.18
N TRP A 217 0.21 -9.38 10.17
CA TRP A 217 0.84 -10.59 9.69
C TRP A 217 2.31 -10.33 9.36
N ARG A 218 3.18 -11.24 9.81
CA ARG A 218 4.60 -11.24 9.42
C ARG A 218 4.82 -12.30 8.35
N TYR A 219 5.28 -11.88 7.18
CA TYR A 219 5.71 -12.77 6.12
C TYR A 219 7.17 -13.12 6.36
N ASP A 220 7.40 -14.31 6.87
CA ASP A 220 8.71 -14.80 7.26
C ASP A 220 9.35 -15.70 6.19
N ASP A 221 10.67 -15.93 6.33
CA ASP A 221 11.44 -16.72 5.37
C ASP A 221 11.00 -18.19 5.33
N ALA A 222 10.40 -18.74 6.40
CA ALA A 222 9.90 -20.10 6.42
C ALA A 222 8.64 -20.28 5.53
N GLN A 223 7.88 -19.24 5.32
CA GLN A 223 6.72 -19.21 4.43
C GLN A 223 7.12 -18.89 2.98
N CYS A 224 8.34 -18.39 2.77
CA CYS A 224 8.78 -17.95 1.45
C CYS A 224 9.04 -19.13 0.51
N PRO A 225 8.53 -19.12 -0.73
CA PRO A 225 8.83 -20.16 -1.71
C PRO A 225 10.33 -20.23 -2.04
N ALA A 226 10.79 -21.40 -2.51
CA ALA A 226 12.17 -21.58 -2.93
C ALA A 226 12.56 -20.54 -4.02
N GLY A 227 13.66 -19.84 -3.79
CA GLY A 227 14.14 -18.76 -4.68
C GLY A 227 13.48 -17.40 -4.50
N GLY A 228 12.53 -17.29 -3.57
CA GLY A 228 11.97 -16.01 -3.12
C GLY A 228 12.79 -15.39 -2.00
N ASN A 229 12.36 -14.25 -1.50
CA ASN A 229 12.89 -13.61 -0.28
C ASN A 229 11.85 -12.64 0.30
N THR A 230 12.06 -12.27 1.56
CA THR A 230 11.19 -11.35 2.31
C THR A 230 11.81 -9.96 2.50
N THR A 231 12.75 -9.57 1.62
CA THR A 231 13.35 -8.22 1.63
C THR A 231 12.34 -7.17 1.15
N HIS A 232 12.62 -5.89 1.44
CA HIS A 232 11.71 -4.77 1.19
C HIS A 232 11.11 -4.75 -0.23
N ILE A 233 11.90 -5.03 -1.27
CA ILE A 233 11.41 -5.09 -2.67
C ILE A 233 11.33 -6.53 -3.20
N GLY A 234 12.10 -7.44 -2.64
CA GLY A 234 12.27 -8.79 -3.21
C GLY A 234 11.01 -9.66 -3.15
N TRP A 235 10.16 -9.47 -2.17
CA TRP A 235 8.94 -10.23 -1.97
C TRP A 235 7.99 -10.24 -3.19
N VAL A 236 7.99 -9.18 -4.00
CA VAL A 236 7.14 -9.08 -5.20
C VAL A 236 7.55 -10.05 -6.33
N ARG A 237 8.69 -10.74 -6.21
CA ARG A 237 9.15 -11.71 -7.20
C ARG A 237 8.43 -13.06 -7.08
N THR A 238 8.00 -13.40 -5.86
CA THR A 238 7.26 -14.62 -5.50
C THR A 238 6.09 -14.24 -4.59
N PRO A 239 5.08 -13.50 -5.11
CA PRO A 239 4.05 -12.88 -4.31
C PRO A 239 2.87 -13.79 -3.98
N GLU A 240 2.90 -15.08 -4.40
CA GLU A 240 1.77 -16.01 -4.38
C GLU A 240 1.25 -16.21 -2.94
N ILE A 241 2.16 -16.34 -1.97
CA ILE A 241 1.81 -16.52 -0.54
C ILE A 241 1.14 -15.24 0.00
N VAL A 242 1.68 -14.07 -0.39
CA VAL A 242 1.11 -12.78 0.02
C VAL A 242 -0.27 -12.59 -0.62
N ALA A 243 -0.42 -12.89 -1.90
CA ALA A 243 -1.71 -12.81 -2.60
C ALA A 243 -2.75 -13.75 -1.99
N ALA A 244 -2.38 -15.00 -1.68
CA ALA A 244 -3.25 -15.97 -1.01
C ALA A 244 -3.68 -15.47 0.39
N ARG A 245 -2.74 -14.92 1.18
CA ARG A 245 -3.05 -14.35 2.49
C ARG A 245 -4.00 -13.17 2.41
N ILE A 246 -3.84 -12.30 1.42
CA ILE A 246 -4.76 -11.19 1.16
C ILE A 246 -6.16 -11.70 0.82
N ALA A 247 -6.25 -12.72 -0.05
CA ALA A 247 -7.52 -13.32 -0.44
C ALA A 247 -8.24 -13.97 0.77
N GLU A 248 -7.52 -14.71 1.60
CA GLU A 248 -8.04 -15.32 2.82
C GLU A 248 -8.55 -14.24 3.80
N TRP A 249 -7.73 -13.23 4.08
CA TRP A 249 -8.10 -12.13 4.97
C TRP A 249 -9.35 -11.40 4.47
N TRP A 250 -9.39 -11.02 3.20
CA TRP A 250 -10.53 -10.33 2.62
C TRP A 250 -11.79 -11.17 2.60
N GLY A 251 -11.66 -12.47 2.31
CA GLY A 251 -12.75 -13.44 2.35
C GLY A 251 -13.34 -13.60 3.76
N SER A 252 -12.51 -13.51 4.81
CA SER A 252 -12.97 -13.61 6.20
C SER A 252 -13.79 -12.41 6.67
N LEU A 253 -13.58 -11.23 6.07
CA LEU A 253 -14.33 -10.00 6.37
C LEU A 253 -15.68 -9.94 5.65
N THR A 254 -15.86 -10.77 4.62
CA THR A 254 -17.06 -10.78 3.80
C THR A 254 -18.01 -11.83 4.35
N PRO A 255 -19.20 -11.47 4.87
CA PRO A 255 -20.17 -12.48 5.27
C PRO A 255 -20.52 -13.35 4.06
N VAL A 256 -20.29 -14.64 4.16
CA VAL A 256 -20.88 -15.62 3.25
C VAL A 256 -22.40 -15.48 3.46
N ALA A 257 -23.13 -15.11 2.43
CA ALA A 257 -24.59 -15.08 2.52
C ALA A 257 -25.06 -16.46 3.02
N PRO A 258 -25.91 -16.53 4.07
CA PRO A 258 -26.39 -17.81 4.57
C PRO A 258 -27.00 -18.57 3.40
N ALA A 259 -26.60 -19.83 3.24
CA ALA A 259 -27.22 -20.73 2.28
C ALA A 259 -28.73 -20.70 2.54
N ALA A 260 -29.52 -20.37 1.51
CA ALA A 260 -30.96 -20.37 1.63
C ALA A 260 -31.41 -21.76 2.14
N THR A 261 -31.85 -21.79 3.38
CA THR A 261 -32.49 -22.98 3.96
C THR A 261 -33.72 -23.26 3.12
N GLY A 262 -33.64 -24.32 2.33
CA GLY A 262 -34.75 -24.79 1.53
C GLY A 262 -35.97 -24.95 2.42
N SER A 263 -36.96 -24.14 2.20
CA SER A 263 -38.29 -24.33 2.75
C SER A 263 -38.83 -25.66 2.18
N GLY A 264 -38.80 -26.69 3.05
CA GLY A 264 -39.45 -27.94 2.75
C GLY A 264 -40.91 -27.71 2.44
N GLU A 265 -41.27 -27.91 1.21
CA GLU A 265 -42.65 -28.06 0.77
C GLU A 265 -43.21 -29.34 1.37
N ASN A 266 -44.15 -29.20 2.30
CA ASN A 266 -44.95 -30.31 2.77
C ASN A 266 -45.94 -30.68 1.65
N PRO A 267 -46.06 -31.94 1.23
CA PRO A 267 -47.08 -32.34 0.26
C PRO A 267 -48.48 -32.32 0.93
N PRO A 268 -49.52 -31.91 0.19
CA PRO A 268 -50.87 -31.94 0.73
C PRO A 268 -51.36 -33.39 0.85
N GLY A 269 -51.97 -33.68 2.01
CA GLY A 269 -52.71 -34.93 2.27
C GLY A 269 -54.06 -34.95 1.61
#